data_320e47d85cbe0fd92d4d80263949db7e
#
_entry.id   320e47d85cbe0fd92d4d80263949db7e
#
_cell.length_a   1.000
_cell.length_b   1.000
_cell.length_c   1.000
_cell.angle_alpha   90.00
_cell.angle_beta   90.00
_cell.angle_gamma   90.00
#
_symmetry.space_group_name_H-M   'P 1'
#
loop_
_entity.id
_entity.type
_entity.pdbx_description
1 polymer ?
#
loop_
_entity_poly.entity_id
_entity_poly.type
_entity_poly.pdbx_seq_one_letter_code
_entity_poly.pdbx_strand_id
1 'polypeptide(L)'
;MGDAAKVVQEQLEAYNARDLDRFAATYSGDIRIWRMPATEPAIVGQAQLRETYRKRFESPNLHAQILNRIETGNKVIDHERVVGIKETPIEAVAVYEVTGGQITSVWFFYP
;
A
#
# COMPACT_ATOMS: atom_id res chain seq x y z
N MET A 1 -3.79 -7.54 -16.93
CA MET A 1 -3.94 -6.97 -15.58
C MET A 1 -5.38 -6.52 -15.41
N GLY A 2 -6.07 -7.02 -14.38
CA GLY A 2 -7.45 -6.63 -14.09
C GLY A 2 -7.55 -5.21 -13.53
N ASP A 3 -8.80 -4.73 -13.39
CA ASP A 3 -9.04 -3.34 -12.94
C ASP A 3 -8.48 -3.08 -11.53
N ALA A 4 -8.66 -4.03 -10.60
CA ALA A 4 -8.11 -3.88 -9.24
C ALA A 4 -6.59 -3.78 -9.26
N ALA A 5 -5.92 -4.64 -10.04
CA ALA A 5 -4.47 -4.63 -10.14
C ALA A 5 -3.94 -3.35 -10.79
N LYS A 6 -4.69 -2.72 -11.69
CA LYS A 6 -4.29 -1.43 -12.28
C LYS A 6 -4.24 -0.34 -11.22
N VAL A 7 -5.20 -0.32 -10.30
CA VAL A 7 -5.23 0.65 -9.19
C VAL A 7 -4.04 0.40 -8.26
N VAL A 8 -3.79 -0.85 -7.91
CA VAL A 8 -2.67 -1.21 -7.03
C VAL A 8 -1.32 -0.93 -7.70
N GLN A 9 -1.22 -1.14 -9.02
CA GLN A 9 -0.01 -0.79 -9.78
C GLN A 9 0.23 0.71 -9.78
N GLU A 10 -0.80 1.52 -9.96
CA GLU A 10 -0.68 2.98 -9.89
C GLU A 10 -0.22 3.42 -8.49
N GLN A 11 -0.77 2.78 -7.44
CA GLN A 11 -0.35 3.02 -6.07
C GLN A 11 1.15 2.73 -5.89
N LEU A 12 1.62 1.60 -6.41
CA LEU A 12 3.03 1.21 -6.33
C LEU A 12 3.93 2.23 -7.02
N GLU A 13 3.56 2.66 -8.23
CA GLU A 13 4.35 3.62 -8.99
C GLU A 13 4.42 4.97 -8.29
N ALA A 14 3.30 5.42 -7.73
CA ALA A 14 3.25 6.66 -6.95
C ALA A 14 4.10 6.55 -5.68
N TYR A 15 4.05 5.41 -4.99
CA TYR A 15 4.88 5.12 -3.82
C TYR A 15 6.37 5.22 -4.18
N ASN A 16 6.78 4.57 -5.26
CA ASN A 16 8.18 4.57 -5.68
C ASN A 16 8.64 5.94 -6.19
N ALA A 17 7.71 6.75 -6.71
CA ALA A 17 7.98 8.13 -7.09
C ALA A 17 7.93 9.08 -5.89
N ARG A 18 7.52 8.62 -4.73
CA ARG A 18 7.30 9.42 -3.52
C ARG A 18 6.36 10.61 -3.79
N ASP A 19 5.34 10.36 -4.62
CA ASP A 19 4.34 11.35 -5.00
C ASP A 19 3.11 11.15 -4.11
N LEU A 20 3.01 11.94 -3.05
CA LEU A 20 1.99 11.77 -2.02
C LEU A 20 0.57 11.96 -2.57
N ASP A 21 0.35 12.98 -3.38
CA ASP A 21 -0.98 13.26 -3.91
C ASP A 21 -1.45 12.14 -4.84
N ARG A 22 -0.57 11.70 -5.74
CA ARG A 22 -0.84 10.60 -6.64
C ARG A 22 -1.09 9.30 -5.89
N PHE A 23 -0.27 9.04 -4.86
CA PHE A 23 -0.40 7.85 -4.00
C PHE A 23 -1.76 7.86 -3.28
N ALA A 24 -2.06 8.95 -2.59
CA ALA A 24 -3.29 9.07 -1.79
C ALA A 24 -4.55 9.00 -2.66
N ALA A 25 -4.47 9.46 -3.91
CA ALA A 25 -5.60 9.44 -4.84
C ALA A 25 -6.04 8.02 -5.21
N THR A 26 -5.19 7.00 -5.02
CA THR A 26 -5.57 5.61 -5.27
C THR A 26 -6.39 5.00 -4.14
N TYR A 27 -6.49 5.67 -3.00
CA TYR A 27 -7.18 5.18 -1.81
C TYR A 27 -8.50 5.91 -1.60
N SER A 28 -9.49 5.21 -1.05
CA SER A 28 -10.78 5.81 -0.72
C SER A 28 -10.67 6.79 0.44
N GLY A 29 -11.67 7.68 0.56
CA GLY A 29 -11.71 8.66 1.65
C GLY A 29 -11.76 8.02 3.04
N ASP A 30 -12.38 6.83 3.13
CA ASP A 30 -12.54 6.07 4.36
C ASP A 30 -11.61 4.87 4.45
N ILE A 31 -10.47 4.91 3.79
CA ILE A 31 -9.47 3.83 3.77
C ILE A 31 -9.16 3.33 5.17
N ARG A 32 -9.00 2.01 5.30
CA ARG A 32 -8.53 1.36 6.53
C ARG A 32 -7.38 0.41 6.20
N ILE A 33 -6.32 0.51 6.98
CA ILE A 33 -5.13 -0.31 6.83
C ILE A 33 -4.81 -0.98 8.14
N TRP A 34 -4.68 -2.32 8.11
CA TRP A 34 -4.32 -3.13 9.28
C TRP A 34 -2.92 -3.66 9.14
N ARG A 35 -2.20 -3.72 10.26
CA ARG A 35 -0.93 -4.42 10.39
C ARG A 35 -1.18 -5.67 11.22
N MET A 36 -1.38 -6.78 10.52
CA MET A 36 -1.78 -8.03 11.17
C MET A 36 -0.71 -8.57 12.11
N PRO A 37 -1.08 -9.18 13.24
CA PRO A 37 -2.40 -9.66 13.64
C PRO A 37 -3.25 -8.65 14.42
N ALA A 38 -2.99 -7.38 14.34
CA ALA A 38 -3.77 -6.37 15.08
C ALA A 38 -5.26 -6.43 14.72
N THR A 39 -6.12 -6.23 15.71
CA THR A 39 -7.56 -6.24 15.53
C THR A 39 -8.11 -4.87 15.18
N GLU A 40 -7.34 -3.81 15.44
CA GLU A 40 -7.70 -2.45 15.12
C GLU A 40 -6.85 -1.94 13.95
N PRO A 41 -7.42 -1.11 13.07
CA PRO A 41 -6.64 -0.57 11.96
C PRO A 41 -5.57 0.41 12.45
N ALA A 42 -4.40 0.35 11.82
CA ALA A 42 -3.30 1.27 12.09
C ALA A 42 -3.54 2.64 11.43
N ILE A 43 -4.28 2.66 10.32
CA ILE A 43 -4.60 3.88 9.57
C ILE A 43 -6.09 3.87 9.27
N VAL A 44 -6.77 4.99 9.54
CA VAL A 44 -8.17 5.21 9.23
C VAL A 44 -8.29 6.57 8.55
N GLY A 45 -8.72 6.55 7.28
CA GLY A 45 -9.03 7.76 6.53
C GLY A 45 -7.84 8.44 5.88
N GLN A 46 -8.15 9.38 4.99
CA GLN A 46 -7.17 10.08 4.14
C GLN A 46 -6.17 10.91 4.94
N ALA A 47 -6.62 11.60 5.99
CA ALA A 47 -5.72 12.46 6.77
C ALA A 47 -4.61 11.64 7.44
N GLN A 48 -4.97 10.50 8.05
CA GLN A 48 -4.00 9.60 8.68
C GLN A 48 -3.09 8.94 7.63
N LEU A 49 -3.65 8.56 6.48
CA LEU A 49 -2.88 8.00 5.39
C LEU A 49 -1.81 8.97 4.93
N ARG A 50 -2.19 10.22 4.65
CA ARG A 50 -1.27 11.24 4.17
C ARG A 50 -0.19 11.56 5.19
N GLU A 51 -0.54 11.69 6.46
CA GLU A 51 0.45 11.99 7.51
C GLU A 51 1.48 10.87 7.64
N THR A 52 1.03 9.61 7.63
CA THR A 52 1.91 8.45 7.74
C THR A 52 2.88 8.37 6.57
N TYR A 53 2.37 8.49 5.35
CA TYR A 53 3.19 8.31 4.16
C TYR A 53 3.98 9.56 3.78
N ARG A 54 3.53 10.75 4.18
CA ARG A 54 4.34 11.97 4.05
C ARG A 54 5.70 11.79 4.72
N LYS A 55 5.69 11.24 5.93
CA LYS A 55 6.93 10.95 6.67
C LYS A 55 7.77 9.89 5.98
N ARG A 56 7.13 8.82 5.51
CA ARG A 56 7.83 7.73 4.82
C ARG A 56 8.50 8.22 3.53
N PHE A 57 7.82 9.09 2.79
CA PHE A 57 8.32 9.60 1.52
C PHE A 57 9.48 10.58 1.67
N GLU A 58 9.85 10.94 2.89
CA GLU A 58 11.07 11.72 3.16
C GLU A 58 12.33 10.87 2.95
N SER A 59 12.22 9.55 2.95
CA SER A 59 13.36 8.66 2.74
C SER A 59 13.80 8.69 1.27
N PRO A 60 15.04 9.09 0.97
CA PRO A 60 15.50 9.19 -0.42
C PRO A 60 15.71 7.82 -1.09
N ASN A 61 15.83 6.76 -0.30
CA ASN A 61 16.13 5.41 -0.80
C ASN A 61 14.88 4.51 -0.80
N LEU A 62 13.71 5.07 -0.54
CA LEU A 62 12.47 4.29 -0.47
C LEU A 62 12.14 3.68 -1.82
N HIS A 63 11.98 2.35 -1.83
CA HIS A 63 11.58 1.62 -3.02
C HIS A 63 10.92 0.31 -2.65
N ALA A 64 9.77 0.03 -3.23
CA ALA A 64 9.06 -1.24 -3.09
C ALA A 64 9.21 -2.05 -4.38
N GLN A 65 9.60 -3.31 -4.22
CA GLN A 65 9.70 -4.28 -5.31
C GLN A 65 8.65 -5.35 -5.11
N ILE A 66 7.85 -5.63 -6.12
CA ILE A 66 6.88 -6.71 -6.08
C ILE A 66 7.57 -8.00 -6.51
N LEU A 67 7.65 -8.95 -5.60
CA LEU A 67 8.26 -10.26 -5.86
C LEU A 67 7.27 -11.21 -6.54
N ASN A 68 5.99 -11.09 -6.16
CA ASN A 68 4.92 -11.89 -6.73
C ASN A 68 3.59 -11.19 -6.52
N ARG A 69 2.65 -11.36 -7.45
CA ARG A 69 1.31 -10.76 -7.37
C ARG A 69 0.26 -11.79 -7.73
N ILE A 70 -0.80 -11.85 -6.94
CA ILE A 70 -1.96 -12.68 -7.18
C ILE A 70 -3.18 -11.77 -7.34
N GLU A 71 -3.98 -12.01 -8.37
CA GLU A 71 -5.23 -11.28 -8.61
C GLU A 71 -6.39 -12.25 -8.45
N THR A 72 -7.39 -11.86 -7.66
CA THR A 72 -8.63 -12.62 -7.56
C THR A 72 -9.80 -11.68 -7.26
N GLY A 73 -10.73 -11.56 -8.21
CA GLY A 73 -11.87 -10.66 -8.09
C GLY A 73 -11.40 -9.22 -7.87
N ASN A 74 -11.87 -8.59 -6.81
CA ASN A 74 -11.47 -7.23 -6.42
C ASN A 74 -10.31 -7.22 -5.41
N LYS A 75 -9.60 -8.34 -5.26
CA LYS A 75 -8.46 -8.45 -4.35
C LYS A 75 -7.16 -8.55 -5.16
N VAL A 76 -6.13 -7.90 -4.65
CA VAL A 76 -4.76 -8.02 -5.14
C VAL A 76 -3.89 -8.37 -3.96
N ILE A 77 -3.06 -9.40 -4.11
CA ILE A 77 -2.16 -9.86 -3.05
C ILE A 77 -0.74 -9.69 -3.57
N ASP A 78 0.03 -8.80 -2.93
CA ASP A 78 1.41 -8.53 -3.31
C ASP A 78 2.36 -9.07 -2.26
N HIS A 79 3.30 -9.91 -2.68
CA HIS A 79 4.47 -10.25 -1.89
C HIS A 79 5.55 -9.25 -2.26
N GLU A 80 6.00 -8.44 -1.31
CA GLU A 80 6.87 -7.30 -1.61
C GLU A 80 8.10 -7.25 -0.72
N ARG A 81 9.13 -6.59 -1.24
CA ARG A 81 10.33 -6.20 -0.50
C ARG A 81 10.47 -4.70 -0.58
N VAL A 82 10.63 -4.05 0.59
CA VAL A 82 10.74 -2.59 0.65
C VAL A 82 12.06 -2.21 1.28
N VAL A 83 12.82 -1.36 0.58
CA VAL A 83 14.05 -0.75 1.10
C VAL A 83 13.79 0.72 1.43
N GLY A 84 14.62 1.28 2.31
CA GLY A 84 14.54 2.71 2.66
C GLY A 84 13.67 3.02 3.87
N ILE A 85 13.10 2.02 4.54
CA ILE A 85 12.36 2.19 5.79
C ILE A 85 13.27 1.94 6.98
N LYS A 86 14.02 0.84 6.94
CA LYS A 86 15.00 0.45 7.97
C LYS A 86 16.34 0.16 7.30
N GLU A 87 17.35 -0.13 8.10
CA GLU A 87 18.69 -0.45 7.58
C GLU A 87 18.68 -1.68 6.68
N THR A 88 17.82 -2.67 7.00
CA THR A 88 17.66 -3.88 6.20
C THR A 88 16.32 -3.85 5.47
N PRO A 89 16.21 -4.54 4.31
CA PRO A 89 14.93 -4.61 3.61
C PRO A 89 13.83 -5.22 4.47
N ILE A 90 12.61 -4.73 4.31
CA ILE A 90 11.42 -5.28 4.96
C ILE A 90 10.69 -6.11 3.90
N GLU A 91 10.32 -7.34 4.28
CA GLU A 91 9.47 -8.18 3.47
C GLU A 91 8.06 -8.18 4.05
N ALA A 92 7.06 -8.12 3.19
CA ALA A 92 5.66 -8.10 3.60
C ALA A 92 4.76 -8.72 2.54
N VAL A 93 3.60 -9.19 2.97
CA VAL A 93 2.49 -9.53 2.08
C VAL A 93 1.39 -8.51 2.33
N ALA A 94 0.97 -7.82 1.28
CA ALA A 94 -0.12 -6.85 1.33
C ALA A 94 -1.32 -7.40 0.59
N VAL A 95 -2.47 -7.42 1.24
CA VAL A 95 -3.75 -7.77 0.61
C VAL A 95 -4.53 -6.47 0.43
N TYR A 96 -4.83 -6.13 -0.83
CA TYR A 96 -5.60 -4.95 -1.19
C TYR A 96 -7.01 -5.35 -1.60
N GLU A 97 -8.00 -4.61 -1.11
CA GLU A 97 -9.36 -4.69 -1.62
C GLU A 97 -9.68 -3.41 -2.37
N VAL A 98 -10.15 -3.53 -3.60
CA VAL A 98 -10.46 -2.40 -4.47
C VAL A 98 -11.96 -2.40 -4.77
N THR A 99 -12.61 -1.28 -4.50
CA THR A 99 -14.04 -1.08 -4.74
C THR A 99 -14.25 0.28 -5.37
N GLY A 100 -15.00 0.33 -6.47
CA GLY A 100 -15.29 1.60 -7.13
C GLY A 100 -14.04 2.31 -7.66
N GLY A 101 -13.02 1.55 -8.05
CA GLY A 101 -11.79 2.11 -8.60
C GLY A 101 -10.82 2.66 -7.58
N GLN A 102 -11.04 2.41 -6.29
CA GLN A 102 -10.16 2.88 -5.21
C GLN A 102 -9.88 1.76 -4.23
N ILE A 103 -8.71 1.82 -3.59
CA ILE A 103 -8.33 0.88 -2.53
C ILE A 103 -9.12 1.26 -1.28
N THR A 104 -9.94 0.33 -0.78
CA THR A 104 -10.84 0.57 0.37
C THR A 104 -10.33 -0.08 1.64
N SER A 105 -9.50 -1.12 1.54
CA SER A 105 -8.92 -1.83 2.68
C SER A 105 -7.58 -2.43 2.30
N VAL A 106 -6.64 -2.44 3.25
CA VAL A 106 -5.34 -3.10 3.09
C VAL A 106 -5.01 -3.85 4.36
N TRP A 107 -4.52 -5.08 4.21
CA TRP A 107 -4.02 -5.91 5.31
C TRP A 107 -2.56 -6.25 5.03
N PHE A 108 -1.66 -5.83 5.92
CA PHE A 108 -0.24 -6.18 5.84
C PHE A 108 0.08 -7.33 6.78
N PHE A 109 0.86 -8.29 6.27
CA PHE A 109 1.38 -9.43 7.03
C PHE A 109 2.91 -9.39 6.95
N TYR A 110 3.56 -9.56 8.09
CA TYR A 110 5.03 -9.56 8.19
C TYR A 110 5.53 -10.92 8.64
N PRO A 111 6.73 -11.33 8.19
CA PRO A 111 7.32 -12.60 8.62
C PRO A 111 7.57 -12.65 10.11
#